data_515d3606e6c4e27850a86c657874d1cd
#
_entry.id   515d3606e6c4e27850a86c657874d1cd
#
_cell.length_a   1.000
_cell.length_b   1.000
_cell.length_c   1.000
_cell.angle_alpha   90.00
_cell.angle_beta   90.00
_cell.angle_gamma   90.00
#
_symmetry.space_group_name_H-M   'P 1'
#
loop_
_entity.id
_entity.type
_entity.pdbx_description
1 polymer ?
#
loop_
_entity_poly.entity_id
_entity_poly.type
_entity_poly.pdbx_seq_one_letter_code
_entity_poly.pdbx_strand_id
1 'polypeptide(L)'
;MLSMKYNEPQNEAYNRMTLDGMKWSDSKAASIRASMTEKESFISYVFPLLRFHSRWSALTKEDFRYMFSKDMVSYNGYLLQTERKGVTTQPRKTPLADYSFGENAWDYLDKITQLCKEKNIRLVLMKAPTIYPVWYDEWEEQIKDYAAQKDLPYYNFLESIQESGIDLTTDTYDAGLHLNVWGAEKLSRYFGQILRTECDLPDHRQDSAVLSYWQEMEERYEAEKGTAD
;
A
#
# COMPACT_ATOMS: atom_id res chain seq x y z
N MET A 1 6.21 5.92 -0.39
CA MET A 1 6.76 7.17 -0.93
C MET A 1 8.07 7.60 -0.31
N LEU A 2 8.26 7.55 1.01
CA LEU A 2 9.62 7.74 1.57
C LEU A 2 10.65 6.80 0.94
N SER A 3 10.23 5.61 0.53
CA SER A 3 11.08 4.65 -0.18
C SER A 3 11.63 5.16 -1.52
N MET A 4 10.97 6.11 -2.18
CA MET A 4 11.47 6.67 -3.43
C MET A 4 12.71 7.57 -3.26
N LYS A 5 13.00 8.04 -2.05
CA LYS A 5 14.22 8.83 -1.77
C LYS A 5 15.49 7.99 -1.62
N TYR A 6 15.35 6.69 -1.41
CA TYR A 6 16.48 5.85 -1.05
C TYR A 6 16.82 4.88 -2.17
N ASN A 7 18.10 4.84 -2.53
CA ASN A 7 18.64 3.89 -3.49
C ASN A 7 19.08 2.57 -2.85
N GLU A 8 19.19 2.55 -1.51
CA GLU A 8 19.69 1.41 -0.75
C GLU A 8 18.55 0.67 -0.05
N PRO A 9 18.67 -0.65 0.12
CA PRO A 9 17.73 -1.44 0.91
C PRO A 9 17.63 -0.91 2.35
N GLN A 10 16.42 -0.70 2.84
CA GLN A 10 16.19 -0.07 4.15
C GLN A 10 16.51 -1.01 5.31
N ASN A 11 15.92 -2.19 5.33
CA ASN A 11 16.18 -3.23 6.32
C ASN A 11 15.56 -4.57 5.92
N GLU A 12 16.07 -5.64 6.55
CA GLU A 12 15.64 -7.01 6.34
C GLU A 12 14.14 -7.22 6.61
N ALA A 13 13.59 -6.61 7.64
CA ALA A 13 12.20 -6.85 8.04
C ALA A 13 11.22 -6.42 6.94
N TYR A 14 11.38 -5.25 6.35
CA TYR A 14 10.54 -4.78 5.25
C TYR A 14 10.70 -5.63 3.99
N ASN A 15 11.93 -6.04 3.66
CA ASN A 15 12.18 -6.93 2.53
C ASN A 15 11.43 -8.26 2.71
N ARG A 16 11.50 -8.85 3.90
CA ARG A 16 10.86 -10.13 4.20
C ARG A 16 9.33 -10.04 4.23
N MET A 17 8.76 -8.95 4.73
CA MET A 17 7.30 -8.75 4.69
C MET A 17 6.73 -8.92 3.28
N THR A 18 7.48 -8.49 2.26
CA THR A 18 7.07 -8.64 0.86
C THR A 18 7.51 -9.98 0.27
N LEU A 19 8.77 -10.33 0.46
CA LEU A 19 9.40 -11.44 -0.27
C LEU A 19 9.06 -12.82 0.29
N ASP A 20 8.91 -12.95 1.63
CA ASP A 20 8.66 -14.26 2.22
C ASP A 20 7.33 -14.86 1.78
N GLY A 21 6.29 -14.02 1.58
CA GLY A 21 4.99 -14.43 1.08
C GLY A 21 4.93 -14.78 -0.42
N MET A 22 5.91 -14.39 -1.21
CA MET A 22 5.96 -14.67 -2.64
C MET A 22 6.23 -16.16 -2.90
N LYS A 23 5.53 -16.74 -3.89
CA LYS A 23 5.87 -18.06 -4.42
C LYS A 23 7.28 -18.04 -5.00
N TRP A 24 8.01 -19.15 -4.84
CA TRP A 24 9.36 -19.28 -5.40
C TRP A 24 9.34 -19.17 -6.93
N SER A 25 10.17 -18.28 -7.47
CA SER A 25 10.27 -17.99 -8.89
C SER A 25 11.58 -17.24 -9.18
N ASP A 26 11.95 -17.13 -10.46
CA ASP A 26 13.09 -16.32 -10.88
C ASP A 26 12.91 -14.84 -10.47
N SER A 27 11.69 -14.31 -10.54
CA SER A 27 11.37 -12.96 -10.08
C SER A 27 11.61 -12.80 -8.60
N LYS A 28 11.20 -13.77 -7.75
CA LYS A 28 11.51 -13.76 -6.31
C LYS A 28 13.00 -13.77 -6.07
N ALA A 29 13.74 -14.64 -6.74
CA ALA A 29 15.19 -14.75 -6.60
C ALA A 29 15.91 -13.45 -7.01
N ALA A 30 15.47 -12.82 -8.11
CA ALA A 30 15.99 -11.53 -8.55
C ALA A 30 15.66 -10.41 -7.55
N SER A 31 14.43 -10.36 -7.02
CA SER A 31 14.00 -9.37 -6.03
C SER A 31 14.79 -9.50 -4.72
N ILE A 32 15.05 -10.73 -4.25
CA ILE A 32 15.90 -10.96 -3.07
C ILE A 32 17.29 -10.37 -3.30
N ARG A 33 17.94 -10.67 -4.43
CA ARG A 33 19.29 -10.15 -4.74
C ARG A 33 19.33 -8.63 -4.85
N ALA A 34 18.26 -8.02 -5.36
CA ALA A 34 18.19 -6.57 -5.54
C ALA A 34 17.90 -5.81 -4.22
N SER A 35 17.23 -6.44 -3.24
CA SER A 35 16.80 -5.77 -2.01
C SER A 35 17.53 -6.23 -0.75
N MET A 36 18.31 -7.31 -0.84
CA MET A 36 19.05 -7.86 0.28
C MET A 36 20.12 -6.89 0.77
N THR A 37 20.20 -6.68 2.08
CA THR A 37 21.25 -5.89 2.70
C THR A 37 22.55 -6.70 2.83
N GLU A 38 23.67 -6.04 3.04
CA GLU A 38 24.99 -6.70 3.22
C GLU A 38 25.03 -7.70 4.38
N LYS A 39 24.15 -7.51 5.37
CA LYS A 39 24.07 -8.36 6.57
C LYS A 39 23.20 -9.60 6.38
N GLU A 40 22.53 -9.71 5.26
CA GLU A 40 21.62 -10.80 4.96
C GLU A 40 22.29 -11.87 4.12
N SER A 41 21.74 -13.06 4.14
CA SER A 41 22.18 -14.18 3.31
C SER A 41 21.05 -14.68 2.44
N PHE A 42 21.29 -14.82 1.14
CA PHE A 42 20.31 -15.34 0.19
C PHE A 42 19.74 -16.72 0.63
N ILE A 43 20.59 -17.57 1.20
CA ILE A 43 20.17 -18.89 1.66
C ILE A 43 19.12 -18.84 2.77
N SER A 44 19.08 -17.77 3.57
CA SER A 44 18.08 -17.59 4.61
C SER A 44 16.69 -17.26 4.07
N TYR A 45 16.58 -16.81 2.82
CA TYR A 45 15.32 -16.66 2.10
C TYR A 45 14.85 -17.97 1.48
N VAL A 46 15.79 -18.84 1.09
CA VAL A 46 15.48 -20.18 0.57
C VAL A 46 15.05 -21.10 1.71
N PHE A 47 15.76 -21.02 2.82
CA PHE A 47 15.49 -21.79 4.04
C PHE A 47 15.25 -20.87 5.22
N PRO A 48 14.00 -20.36 5.41
CA PRO A 48 13.66 -19.41 6.47
C PRO A 48 14.02 -19.92 7.88
N LEU A 49 14.07 -21.23 8.06
CA LEU A 49 14.47 -21.86 9.31
C LEU A 49 15.89 -21.41 9.76
N LEU A 50 16.81 -21.18 8.82
CA LEU A 50 18.16 -20.68 9.14
C LEU A 50 18.12 -19.29 9.78
N ARG A 51 17.14 -18.48 9.42
CA ARG A 51 16.97 -17.14 9.97
C ARG A 51 16.30 -17.15 11.34
N PHE A 52 15.36 -18.08 11.53
CA PHE A 52 14.50 -18.13 12.72
C PHE A 52 14.88 -19.24 13.70
N HIS A 53 15.97 -19.98 13.46
CA HIS A 53 16.37 -21.09 14.32
C HIS A 53 16.61 -20.69 15.79
N SER A 54 17.04 -19.45 16.03
CA SER A 54 17.25 -18.95 17.41
C SER A 54 15.93 -18.63 18.14
N ARG A 55 14.79 -18.59 17.46
CA ARG A 55 13.47 -18.33 18.06
C ARG A 55 12.83 -19.55 18.72
N TRP A 56 13.42 -20.74 18.63
CA TRP A 56 12.80 -21.94 19.22
C TRP A 56 12.45 -21.81 20.69
N SER A 57 13.29 -21.10 21.46
CA SER A 57 13.05 -20.84 22.89
C SER A 57 12.05 -19.69 23.14
N ALA A 58 11.68 -18.93 22.10
CA ALA A 58 10.77 -17.82 22.18
C ALA A 58 9.40 -18.11 21.52
N LEU A 59 9.19 -19.33 21.04
CA LEU A 59 7.91 -19.75 20.44
C LEU A 59 6.80 -19.72 21.49
N THR A 60 5.68 -19.13 21.11
CA THR A 60 4.46 -19.01 21.92
C THR A 60 3.35 -19.88 21.37
N LYS A 61 2.26 -20.05 22.11
CA LYS A 61 1.06 -20.75 21.61
C LYS A 61 0.49 -20.08 20.36
N GLU A 62 0.64 -18.75 20.23
CA GLU A 62 0.22 -17.98 19.06
C GLU A 62 0.98 -18.37 17.81
N ASP A 63 2.32 -18.57 17.89
CA ASP A 63 3.12 -19.01 16.76
C ASP A 63 2.63 -20.34 16.21
N PHE A 64 2.26 -21.29 17.11
CA PHE A 64 1.68 -22.57 16.71
C PHE A 64 0.28 -22.43 16.13
N ARG A 65 -0.54 -21.54 16.69
CA ARG A 65 -1.87 -21.25 16.12
C ARG A 65 -1.75 -20.76 14.68
N TYR A 66 -0.84 -19.83 14.40
CA TYR A 66 -0.60 -19.30 13.04
C TYR A 66 -0.10 -20.37 12.04
N MET A 67 0.53 -21.44 12.50
CA MET A 67 0.92 -22.55 11.61
C MET A 67 -0.29 -23.34 11.06
N PHE A 68 -1.40 -23.35 11.79
CA PHE A 68 -2.56 -24.21 11.49
C PHE A 68 -3.85 -23.44 11.24
N SER A 69 -3.97 -22.20 11.68
CA SER A 69 -5.10 -21.33 11.37
C SER A 69 -4.67 -20.29 10.33
N LYS A 70 -5.32 -20.34 9.18
CA LYS A 70 -5.26 -19.25 8.22
C LYS A 70 -6.32 -18.22 8.64
N ASP A 71 -6.01 -17.40 9.64
CA ASP A 71 -6.85 -16.26 9.92
C ASP A 71 -6.84 -15.40 8.64
N MET A 72 -8.01 -15.18 8.08
CA MET A 72 -8.13 -14.23 6.97
C MET A 72 -7.82 -12.85 7.54
N VAL A 73 -6.60 -12.38 7.27
CA VAL A 73 -6.08 -11.13 7.85
C VAL A 73 -6.80 -9.91 7.27
N SER A 74 -7.58 -10.09 6.19
CA SER A 74 -8.17 -8.93 5.53
C SER A 74 -9.26 -9.29 4.52
N TYR A 75 -10.07 -8.32 4.21
CA TYR A 75 -11.02 -8.30 3.10
C TYR A 75 -10.26 -8.11 1.78
N ASN A 76 -9.75 -9.19 1.17
CA ASN A 76 -9.00 -9.15 -0.09
C ASN A 76 -7.78 -8.19 -0.07
N GLY A 77 -7.08 -8.11 1.05
CA GLY A 77 -5.93 -7.22 1.21
C GLY A 77 -6.23 -5.90 1.91
N TYR A 78 -7.49 -5.63 2.26
CA TYR A 78 -7.87 -4.47 3.05
C TYR A 78 -7.80 -4.80 4.54
N LEU A 79 -7.03 -4.02 5.30
CA LEU A 79 -6.97 -4.07 6.76
C LEU A 79 -7.99 -3.10 7.34
N LEU A 80 -9.07 -3.64 7.94
CA LEU A 80 -10.10 -2.83 8.58
C LEU A 80 -9.55 -2.22 9.87
N GLN A 81 -9.54 -0.89 9.94
CA GLN A 81 -9.08 -0.12 11.09
C GLN A 81 -10.19 0.82 11.56
N THR A 82 -10.73 0.55 12.74
CA THR A 82 -11.82 1.33 13.33
C THR A 82 -11.36 2.33 14.37
N GLU A 83 -10.08 2.30 14.76
CA GLU A 83 -9.53 3.29 15.67
C GLU A 83 -9.64 4.70 15.08
N ARG A 84 -9.85 5.68 15.98
CA ARG A 84 -9.91 7.10 15.62
C ARG A 84 -8.82 7.86 16.38
N LYS A 85 -7.78 8.22 15.64
CA LYS A 85 -6.75 9.13 16.11
C LYS A 85 -6.54 10.20 15.05
N GLY A 86 -7.25 11.30 15.23
CA GLY A 86 -7.26 12.40 14.30
C GLY A 86 -6.01 13.27 14.36
N VAL A 87 -5.85 14.09 13.35
CA VAL A 87 -4.81 15.12 13.27
C VAL A 87 -5.16 16.25 14.23
N THR A 88 -4.28 16.50 15.20
CA THR A 88 -4.41 17.63 16.13
C THR A 88 -3.50 18.80 15.76
N THR A 89 -2.45 18.53 14.99
CA THR A 89 -1.46 19.54 14.58
C THR A 89 -0.95 19.22 13.18
N GLN A 90 -0.93 20.22 12.31
CA GLN A 90 -0.36 20.07 10.98
C GLN A 90 1.16 19.89 11.07
N PRO A 91 1.74 18.94 10.33
CA PRO A 91 3.19 18.77 10.31
C PRO A 91 3.87 20.00 9.71
N ARG A 92 4.96 20.42 10.31
CA ARG A 92 5.74 21.53 9.80
C ARG A 92 6.56 21.08 8.58
N LYS A 93 6.42 21.78 7.45
CA LYS A 93 7.32 21.61 6.31
C LYS A 93 8.70 22.15 6.69
N THR A 94 9.69 21.28 6.80
CA THR A 94 11.10 21.67 7.00
C THR A 94 11.81 21.53 5.65
N PRO A 95 12.47 22.56 5.14
CA PRO A 95 13.18 22.48 3.87
C PRO A 95 14.19 21.31 3.88
N LEU A 96 14.25 20.60 2.76
CA LEU A 96 15.22 19.52 2.54
C LEU A 96 16.42 20.06 1.77
N ALA A 97 17.59 19.48 2.00
CA ALA A 97 18.77 19.80 1.22
C ALA A 97 18.69 19.28 -0.23
N ASP A 98 17.92 18.24 -0.43
CA ASP A 98 17.68 17.61 -1.72
C ASP A 98 16.26 17.05 -1.79
N TYR A 99 15.54 17.34 -2.86
CA TYR A 99 14.16 16.87 -3.12
C TYR A 99 14.10 15.79 -4.20
N SER A 100 15.22 15.41 -4.80
CA SER A 100 15.23 14.38 -5.83
C SER A 100 14.82 13.02 -5.27
N PHE A 101 14.11 12.24 -6.08
CA PHE A 101 13.89 10.83 -5.83
C PHE A 101 15.10 10.02 -6.30
N GLY A 102 15.32 8.86 -5.68
CA GLY A 102 16.44 7.99 -6.02
C GLY A 102 16.32 7.39 -7.41
N GLU A 103 17.45 7.20 -8.08
CA GLU A 103 17.51 6.60 -9.43
C GLU A 103 16.85 5.22 -9.46
N ASN A 104 17.10 4.36 -8.47
CA ASN A 104 16.47 3.06 -8.37
C ASN A 104 14.93 3.14 -8.29
N ALA A 105 14.39 4.16 -7.64
CA ALA A 105 12.95 4.33 -7.56
C ALA A 105 12.35 4.64 -8.94
N TRP A 106 12.99 5.48 -9.72
CA TRP A 106 12.61 5.78 -11.09
C TRP A 106 12.73 4.56 -11.99
N ASP A 107 13.84 3.83 -11.91
CA ASP A 107 14.06 2.60 -12.68
C ASP A 107 12.97 1.55 -12.44
N TYR A 108 12.56 1.36 -11.18
CA TYR A 108 11.49 0.43 -10.86
C TYR A 108 10.12 0.93 -11.30
N LEU A 109 9.86 2.22 -11.20
CA LEU A 109 8.62 2.81 -11.71
C LEU A 109 8.54 2.68 -13.24
N ASP A 110 9.65 2.88 -13.95
CA ASP A 110 9.73 2.63 -15.39
C ASP A 110 9.49 1.16 -15.75
N LYS A 111 10.06 0.22 -15.00
CA LYS A 111 9.81 -1.22 -15.18
C LYS A 111 8.34 -1.58 -14.97
N ILE A 112 7.69 -1.00 -13.94
CA ILE A 112 6.26 -1.19 -13.69
C ILE A 112 5.44 -0.62 -14.85
N THR A 113 5.75 0.60 -15.29
CA THR A 113 5.08 1.26 -16.41
C THR A 113 5.20 0.44 -17.69
N GLN A 114 6.39 -0.04 -17.98
CA GLN A 114 6.65 -0.89 -19.16
C GLN A 114 5.89 -2.22 -19.07
N LEU A 115 5.93 -2.89 -17.92
CA LEU A 115 5.20 -4.15 -17.71
C LEU A 115 3.69 -3.95 -17.89
N CYS A 116 3.12 -2.87 -17.34
CA CYS A 116 1.71 -2.56 -17.51
C CYS A 116 1.37 -2.35 -18.99
N LYS A 117 2.20 -1.63 -19.72
CA LYS A 117 2.03 -1.43 -21.15
C LYS A 117 2.08 -2.75 -21.95
N GLU A 118 3.06 -3.61 -21.66
CA GLU A 118 3.21 -4.92 -22.31
C GLU A 118 2.03 -5.86 -22.02
N LYS A 119 1.44 -5.75 -20.84
CA LYS A 119 0.30 -6.57 -20.42
C LYS A 119 -1.05 -5.93 -20.72
N ASN A 120 -1.07 -4.78 -21.38
CA ASN A 120 -2.30 -3.99 -21.61
C ASN A 120 -3.06 -3.68 -20.30
N ILE A 121 -2.33 -3.33 -19.24
CA ILE A 121 -2.86 -2.92 -17.94
C ILE A 121 -2.84 -1.40 -17.88
N ARG A 122 -3.97 -0.78 -17.58
CA ARG A 122 -4.03 0.66 -17.34
C ARG A 122 -3.41 0.98 -15.99
N LEU A 123 -2.26 1.65 -16.00
CA LEU A 123 -1.59 2.11 -14.78
C LEU A 123 -2.12 3.50 -14.39
N VAL A 124 -2.46 3.67 -13.12
CA VAL A 124 -2.87 4.94 -12.53
C VAL A 124 -1.94 5.25 -11.37
N LEU A 125 -1.37 6.44 -11.36
CA LEU A 125 -0.57 6.94 -10.25
C LEU A 125 -1.46 7.70 -9.27
N MET A 126 -1.21 7.53 -7.97
CA MET A 126 -1.97 8.26 -6.96
C MET A 126 -1.11 8.64 -5.74
N LYS A 127 -1.38 9.81 -5.19
CA LYS A 127 -0.92 10.23 -3.86
C LYS A 127 -2.08 10.09 -2.89
N ALA A 128 -1.91 9.22 -1.89
CA ALA A 128 -2.91 9.06 -0.83
C ALA A 128 -3.11 10.37 -0.03
N PRO A 129 -4.30 10.60 0.55
CA PRO A 129 -4.62 11.82 1.30
C PRO A 129 -3.99 11.77 2.71
N THR A 130 -2.67 11.66 2.78
CA THR A 130 -1.91 11.54 4.02
C THR A 130 -1.00 12.75 4.18
N ILE A 131 -0.89 13.26 5.41
CA ILE A 131 -0.03 14.40 5.73
C ILE A 131 1.34 13.97 6.29
N TYR A 132 1.52 12.69 6.56
CA TYR A 132 2.80 12.10 6.92
C TYR A 132 3.20 11.01 5.90
N PRO A 133 4.44 10.99 5.46
CA PRO A 133 5.43 12.07 5.58
C PRO A 133 4.93 13.35 4.90
N VAL A 134 5.45 14.50 5.33
CA VAL A 134 5.15 15.78 4.69
C VAL A 134 5.38 15.66 3.19
N TRP A 135 4.41 16.11 2.42
CA TRP A 135 4.49 16.12 0.96
C TRP A 135 4.97 17.51 0.49
N TYR A 136 5.98 17.52 -0.36
CA TYR A 136 6.62 18.72 -0.88
C TYR A 136 6.19 19.00 -2.32
N ASP A 137 6.11 20.24 -2.68
CA ASP A 137 5.69 20.68 -4.01
C ASP A 137 6.69 20.20 -5.07
N GLU A 138 7.99 20.14 -4.73
CA GLU A 138 9.06 19.64 -5.59
C GLU A 138 8.92 18.12 -5.85
N TRP A 139 8.32 17.36 -4.95
CA TRP A 139 7.98 15.97 -5.17
C TRP A 139 6.75 15.82 -6.05
N GLU A 140 5.77 16.69 -5.83
CA GLU A 140 4.56 16.74 -6.64
C GLU A 140 4.88 17.01 -8.11
N GLU A 141 5.72 18.01 -8.38
CA GLU A 141 6.17 18.34 -9.73
C GLU A 141 6.86 17.18 -10.42
N GLN A 142 7.80 16.51 -9.76
CA GLN A 142 8.49 15.33 -10.32
C GLN A 142 7.53 14.21 -10.72
N ILE A 143 6.49 13.94 -9.91
CA ILE A 143 5.50 12.90 -10.22
C ILE A 143 4.58 13.35 -11.34
N LYS A 144 4.15 14.61 -11.36
CA LYS A 144 3.34 15.19 -12.46
C LYS A 144 4.08 15.15 -13.78
N ASP A 145 5.36 15.52 -13.78
CA ASP A 145 6.22 15.49 -14.97
C ASP A 145 6.39 14.05 -15.49
N TYR A 146 6.65 13.09 -14.60
CA TYR A 146 6.75 11.68 -14.97
C TYR A 146 5.42 11.17 -15.57
N ALA A 147 4.30 11.45 -14.91
CA ALA A 147 2.98 11.05 -15.38
C ALA A 147 2.68 11.62 -16.77
N ALA A 148 2.98 12.90 -16.99
CA ALA A 148 2.80 13.56 -18.27
C ALA A 148 3.71 12.96 -19.37
N GLN A 149 4.99 12.68 -19.07
CA GLN A 149 5.92 12.07 -20.01
C GLN A 149 5.53 10.65 -20.43
N LYS A 150 4.88 9.90 -19.52
CA LYS A 150 4.48 8.50 -19.76
C LYS A 150 3.02 8.36 -20.18
N ASP A 151 2.28 9.48 -20.32
CA ASP A 151 0.84 9.51 -20.58
C ASP A 151 0.03 8.67 -19.57
N LEU A 152 0.30 8.88 -18.28
CA LEU A 152 -0.34 8.20 -17.16
C LEU A 152 -1.29 9.12 -16.41
N PRO A 153 -2.48 8.68 -16.01
CA PRO A 153 -3.31 9.40 -15.08
C PRO A 153 -2.62 9.52 -13.71
N TYR A 154 -2.69 10.71 -13.12
CA TYR A 154 -2.20 10.95 -11.78
C TYR A 154 -3.23 11.73 -10.96
N TYR A 155 -3.53 11.24 -9.75
CA TYR A 155 -4.46 11.88 -8.82
C TYR A 155 -3.79 12.14 -7.48
N ASN A 156 -3.77 13.40 -7.06
CA ASN A 156 -3.32 13.78 -5.72
C ASN A 156 -4.53 13.93 -4.78
N PHE A 157 -4.85 12.89 -4.03
CA PHE A 157 -5.96 12.91 -3.09
C PHE A 157 -5.68 13.75 -1.83
N LEU A 158 -4.45 14.16 -1.60
CA LEU A 158 -4.14 15.15 -0.55
C LEU A 158 -4.68 16.54 -0.92
N GLU A 159 -4.66 16.90 -2.20
CA GLU A 159 -5.27 18.13 -2.72
C GLU A 159 -6.80 18.05 -2.74
N SER A 160 -7.37 16.85 -2.88
CA SER A 160 -8.82 16.61 -3.00
C SER A 160 -9.48 16.17 -1.68
N ILE A 161 -8.91 16.53 -0.53
CA ILE A 161 -9.46 16.13 0.79
C ILE A 161 -10.88 16.67 0.96
N GLN A 162 -11.13 17.92 0.60
CA GLN A 162 -12.45 18.55 0.76
C GLN A 162 -13.49 17.92 -0.16
N GLU A 163 -13.15 17.71 -1.42
CA GLU A 163 -14.03 17.13 -2.44
C GLU A 163 -14.36 15.66 -2.11
N SER A 164 -13.41 14.93 -1.55
CA SER A 164 -13.63 13.55 -1.09
C SER A 164 -14.45 13.45 0.20
N GLY A 165 -14.67 14.57 0.90
CA GLY A 165 -15.36 14.63 2.18
C GLY A 165 -14.57 14.02 3.34
N ILE A 166 -13.27 13.83 3.20
CA ILE A 166 -12.39 13.33 4.27
C ILE A 166 -12.15 14.43 5.30
N ASP A 167 -12.31 14.07 6.57
CA ASP A 167 -11.94 14.90 7.71
C ASP A 167 -10.78 14.24 8.48
N LEU A 168 -9.59 14.78 8.32
CA LEU A 168 -8.40 14.22 8.97
C LEU A 168 -8.45 14.27 10.50
N THR A 169 -9.38 15.00 11.10
CA THR A 169 -9.56 15.01 12.57
C THR A 169 -10.32 13.79 13.10
N THR A 170 -11.02 13.06 12.22
CA THR A 170 -11.84 11.89 12.56
C THR A 170 -11.57 10.66 11.71
N ASP A 171 -11.08 10.83 10.50
CA ASP A 171 -11.01 9.80 9.47
C ASP A 171 -9.62 9.13 9.37
N THR A 172 -8.78 9.30 10.39
CA THR A 172 -7.48 8.64 10.50
C THR A 172 -7.38 7.85 11.80
N TYR A 173 -6.54 6.79 11.81
CA TYR A 173 -6.30 6.01 13.02
C TYR A 173 -4.91 6.22 13.65
N ASP A 174 -4.04 6.99 12.99
CA ASP A 174 -2.66 7.23 13.41
C ASP A 174 -2.19 8.67 13.18
N ALA A 175 -3.09 9.61 13.39
CA ALA A 175 -2.84 11.06 13.32
C ALA A 175 -2.42 11.56 11.93
N GLY A 176 -3.00 11.00 10.87
CA GLY A 176 -2.88 11.51 9.50
C GLY A 176 -1.89 10.75 8.61
N LEU A 177 -1.36 9.61 9.06
CA LEU A 177 -0.55 8.75 8.22
C LEU A 177 -1.42 7.79 7.38
N HIS A 178 -2.47 7.22 7.98
CA HIS A 178 -3.41 6.36 7.27
C HIS A 178 -4.86 6.70 7.60
N LEU A 179 -5.73 6.43 6.64
CA LEU A 179 -7.17 6.55 6.85
C LEU A 179 -7.69 5.36 7.66
N ASN A 180 -8.64 5.62 8.56
CA ASN A 180 -9.46 4.58 9.14
C ASN A 180 -10.57 4.14 8.17
N VAL A 181 -11.44 3.22 8.62
CA VAL A 181 -12.51 2.67 7.79
C VAL A 181 -13.42 3.73 7.19
N TRP A 182 -13.79 4.75 7.94
CA TRP A 182 -14.69 5.83 7.46
C TRP A 182 -14.01 6.73 6.42
N GLY A 183 -12.75 7.09 6.66
CA GLY A 183 -11.95 7.84 5.69
C GLY A 183 -11.69 7.05 4.41
N ALA A 184 -11.40 5.76 4.54
CA ALA A 184 -11.18 4.86 3.42
C ALA A 184 -12.45 4.71 2.55
N GLU A 185 -13.65 4.61 3.15
CA GLU A 185 -14.92 4.57 2.42
C GLU A 185 -15.18 5.87 1.64
N LYS A 186 -14.92 7.04 2.26
CA LYS A 186 -15.07 8.32 1.59
C LYS A 186 -14.17 8.42 0.37
N LEU A 187 -12.89 8.09 0.54
CA LEU A 187 -11.93 8.05 -0.56
C LEU A 187 -12.35 7.07 -1.66
N SER A 188 -12.76 5.87 -1.28
CA SER A 188 -13.17 4.83 -2.24
C SER A 188 -14.38 5.24 -3.06
N ARG A 189 -15.37 5.89 -2.45
CA ARG A 189 -16.54 6.43 -3.17
C ARG A 189 -16.13 7.54 -4.14
N TYR A 190 -15.30 8.48 -3.69
CA TYR A 190 -14.81 9.58 -4.52
C TYR A 190 -13.98 9.07 -5.70
N PHE A 191 -13.01 8.21 -5.44
CA PHE A 191 -12.18 7.63 -6.50
C PHE A 191 -12.97 6.72 -7.43
N GLY A 192 -13.93 5.96 -6.89
CA GLY A 192 -14.83 5.13 -7.70
C GLY A 192 -15.66 5.94 -8.70
N GLN A 193 -16.07 7.16 -8.35
CA GLN A 193 -16.74 8.07 -9.29
C GLN A 193 -15.82 8.52 -10.41
N ILE A 194 -14.56 8.86 -10.09
CA ILE A 194 -13.55 9.22 -11.09
C ILE A 194 -13.31 8.04 -12.04
N LEU A 195 -13.06 6.85 -11.49
CA LEU A 195 -12.81 5.65 -12.29
C LEU A 195 -14.01 5.30 -13.21
N ARG A 196 -15.23 5.46 -12.71
CA ARG A 196 -16.45 5.22 -13.52
C ARG A 196 -16.57 6.22 -14.68
N THR A 197 -16.09 7.44 -14.52
CA THR A 197 -16.19 8.48 -15.53
C THR A 197 -15.06 8.37 -16.57
N GLU A 198 -13.86 8.03 -16.11
CA GLU A 198 -12.63 8.09 -16.92
C GLU A 198 -12.15 6.72 -17.40
N CYS A 199 -12.64 5.63 -16.80
CA CYS A 199 -12.28 4.27 -17.16
C CYS A 199 -13.51 3.51 -17.65
N ASP A 200 -13.38 2.80 -18.78
CA ASP A 200 -14.40 1.88 -19.27
C ASP A 200 -14.35 0.58 -18.43
N LEU A 201 -14.89 0.67 -17.20
CA LEU A 201 -14.92 -0.47 -16.29
C LEU A 201 -16.25 -1.20 -16.45
N PRO A 202 -16.24 -2.54 -16.66
CA PRO A 202 -17.46 -3.32 -16.72
C PRO A 202 -18.17 -3.34 -15.36
N ASP A 203 -19.50 -3.27 -15.39
CA ASP A 203 -20.32 -3.37 -14.19
C ASP A 203 -20.64 -4.83 -13.87
N HIS A 204 -20.01 -5.38 -12.85
CA HIS A 204 -20.18 -6.76 -12.38
C HIS A 204 -21.19 -6.91 -11.23
N ARG A 205 -21.92 -5.85 -10.84
CA ARG A 205 -22.87 -5.89 -9.70
C ARG A 205 -24.06 -6.80 -9.93
N GLN A 206 -24.29 -7.24 -11.16
CA GLN A 206 -25.34 -8.21 -11.53
C GLN A 206 -24.76 -9.58 -11.92
N ASP A 207 -23.45 -9.76 -11.81
CA ASP A 207 -22.79 -11.03 -12.10
C ASP A 207 -23.01 -12.00 -10.93
N SER A 208 -23.86 -13.02 -11.17
CA SER A 208 -24.20 -14.00 -10.15
C SER A 208 -23.01 -14.81 -9.63
N ALA A 209 -21.95 -14.95 -10.43
CA ALA A 209 -20.74 -15.69 -10.02
C ALA A 209 -19.98 -15.00 -8.89
N VAL A 210 -20.07 -13.68 -8.81
CA VAL A 210 -19.34 -12.89 -7.81
C VAL A 210 -20.27 -12.24 -6.77
N LEU A 211 -21.54 -12.11 -7.06
CA LEU A 211 -22.50 -11.38 -6.23
C LEU A 211 -22.63 -11.96 -4.82
N SER A 212 -22.81 -13.28 -4.69
CA SER A 212 -22.95 -13.94 -3.39
C SER A 212 -21.69 -13.78 -2.51
N TYR A 213 -20.52 -13.86 -3.13
CA TYR A 213 -19.24 -13.64 -2.44
C TYR A 213 -19.14 -12.20 -1.92
N TRP A 214 -19.48 -11.21 -2.74
CA TRP A 214 -19.41 -9.81 -2.32
C TRP A 214 -20.47 -9.47 -1.25
N GLN A 215 -21.66 -10.05 -1.32
CA GLN A 215 -22.67 -9.89 -0.29
C GLN A 215 -22.21 -10.44 1.07
N GLU A 216 -21.63 -11.64 1.09
CA GLU A 216 -21.07 -12.21 2.31
C GLU A 216 -19.92 -11.33 2.89
N MET A 217 -19.04 -10.82 2.02
CA MET A 217 -17.95 -9.94 2.46
C MET A 217 -18.47 -8.61 2.99
N GLU A 218 -19.50 -8.03 2.39
CA GLU A 218 -20.13 -6.78 2.83
C GLU A 218 -20.82 -6.96 4.19
N GLU A 219 -21.60 -8.02 4.36
CA GLU A 219 -22.25 -8.34 5.65
C GLU A 219 -21.22 -8.49 6.78
N ARG A 220 -20.14 -9.19 6.52
CA ARG A 220 -19.04 -9.36 7.47
C ARG A 220 -18.35 -8.04 7.77
N TYR A 221 -18.06 -7.24 6.74
CA TYR A 221 -17.44 -5.93 6.87
C TYR A 221 -18.25 -4.99 7.74
N GLU A 222 -19.57 -4.89 7.49
CA GLU A 222 -20.47 -4.04 8.26
C GLU A 222 -20.62 -4.54 9.70
N ALA A 223 -20.64 -5.85 9.93
CA ALA A 223 -20.66 -6.44 11.26
C ALA A 223 -19.39 -6.10 12.07
N GLU A 224 -18.21 -6.22 11.50
CA GLU A 224 -16.94 -5.89 12.16
C GLU A 224 -16.82 -4.38 12.41
N LYS A 225 -17.26 -3.54 11.46
CA LYS A 225 -17.29 -2.08 11.61
C LYS A 225 -18.25 -1.63 12.70
N GLY A 226 -19.45 -2.22 12.79
CA GLY A 226 -20.47 -1.88 13.78
C GLY A 226 -20.15 -2.32 15.21
N THR A 227 -19.19 -3.20 15.43
CA THR A 227 -18.72 -3.60 16.78
C THR A 227 -17.74 -2.61 17.41
N ALA A 228 -17.34 -1.57 16.66
CA ALA A 228 -16.30 -0.63 17.06
C ALA A 228 -16.84 0.76 17.50
N ASP A 229 -18.15 0.95 17.54
CA ASP A 229 -18.85 2.18 18.02
C ASP A 229 -19.15 2.16 19.53
#